data_c51a862903bd29da56a8ea7c6af69d4e
#
_entry.id   c51a862903bd29da56a8ea7c6af69d4e
#
_cell.length_a   1.000
_cell.length_b   1.000
_cell.length_c   1.000
_cell.angle_alpha   90.00
_cell.angle_beta   90.00
_cell.angle_gamma   90.00
#
_symmetry.space_group_name_H-M   'P 1'
#
loop_
_entity.id
_entity.type
_entity.pdbx_description
1 polymer ?
#
loop_
_entity_poly.entity_id
_entity_poly.type
_entity_poly.pdbx_seq_one_letter_code
_entity_poly.pdbx_strand_id
1 'polypeptide(L)'
;MKALLDSSVLVAAHLPSHPHYAASRDWLRQAARGAFQLVVAAHSLAETYSVLTRLPLRPRISPQAVWQFLEQNVLRVASVAALSPDEYESVL
;
A
#
# COMPACT_ATOMS: atom_id res chain seq x y z
N MET A 1 -5.78 -16.90 3.96
CA MET A 1 -4.73 -16.20 4.73
C MET A 1 -4.92 -14.70 4.57
N LYS A 2 -4.72 -13.96 5.63
CA LYS A 2 -4.73 -12.50 5.60
C LYS A 2 -3.30 -11.98 5.74
N ALA A 3 -2.99 -10.88 5.09
CA ALA A 3 -1.70 -10.21 5.23
C ALA A 3 -1.93 -8.71 5.39
N LEU A 4 -1.26 -8.12 6.38
CA LEU A 4 -1.25 -6.69 6.62
C LEU A 4 0.03 -6.11 6.03
N LEU A 5 -0.11 -5.22 5.05
CA LEU A 5 1.03 -4.50 4.49
C LEU A 5 1.11 -3.10 5.09
N ASP A 6 2.31 -2.71 5.48
CA ASP A 6 2.55 -1.39 6.05
C ASP A 6 2.87 -0.35 4.98
N SER A 7 3.02 0.90 5.40
CA SER A 7 3.29 2.00 4.49
C SER A 7 4.62 1.84 3.74
N SER A 8 5.64 1.20 4.31
CA SER A 8 6.92 1.03 3.62
C SER A 8 6.79 0.15 2.38
N VAL A 9 5.99 -0.92 2.47
CA VAL A 9 5.72 -1.80 1.32
C VAL A 9 4.88 -1.06 0.28
N LEU A 10 3.86 -0.33 0.71
CA LEU A 10 2.99 0.42 -0.19
C LEU A 10 3.76 1.51 -0.95
N VAL A 11 4.65 2.23 -0.26
CA VAL A 11 5.51 3.23 -0.90
C VAL A 11 6.42 2.57 -1.93
N ALA A 12 7.10 1.48 -1.54
CA ALA A 12 8.01 0.76 -2.44
C ALA A 12 7.29 0.26 -3.69
N ALA A 13 6.05 -0.21 -3.56
CA ALA A 13 5.26 -0.73 -4.69
C ALA A 13 4.87 0.34 -5.70
N HIS A 14 5.01 1.62 -5.36
CA HIS A 14 4.63 2.74 -6.23
C HIS A 14 5.82 3.57 -6.69
N LEU A 15 7.04 3.14 -6.39
CA LEU A 15 8.27 3.83 -6.80
C LEU A 15 9.16 2.88 -7.61
N PRO A 16 9.17 2.99 -8.95
CA PRO A 16 9.98 2.10 -9.79
C PRO A 16 11.48 2.11 -9.47
N SER A 17 11.98 3.22 -8.94
CA SER A 17 13.40 3.34 -8.55
C SER A 17 13.72 2.73 -7.19
N HIS A 18 12.70 2.32 -6.43
CA HIS A 18 12.92 1.76 -5.10
C HIS A 18 13.53 0.36 -5.19
N PRO A 19 14.55 0.02 -4.34
CA PRO A 19 15.18 -1.30 -4.36
C PRO A 19 14.22 -2.48 -4.21
N HIS A 20 13.13 -2.28 -3.47
CA HIS A 20 12.12 -3.31 -3.22
C HIS A 20 10.87 -3.17 -4.07
N TYR A 21 10.93 -2.38 -5.14
CA TYR A 21 9.77 -2.14 -6.00
C TYR A 21 9.20 -3.44 -6.57
N ALA A 22 10.03 -4.25 -7.19
CA ALA A 22 9.59 -5.48 -7.85
C ALA A 22 8.96 -6.46 -6.87
N ALA A 23 9.58 -6.66 -5.70
CA ALA A 23 9.06 -7.56 -4.68
C ALA A 23 7.74 -7.05 -4.09
N SER A 24 7.65 -5.76 -3.79
CA SER A 24 6.44 -5.15 -3.24
C SER A 24 5.29 -5.19 -4.24
N ARG A 25 5.59 -4.93 -5.49
CA ARG A 25 4.62 -4.99 -6.59
C ARG A 25 4.07 -6.39 -6.76
N ASP A 26 4.92 -7.40 -6.63
CA ASP A 26 4.52 -8.80 -6.74
C ASP A 26 3.54 -9.20 -5.63
N TRP A 27 3.75 -8.72 -4.41
CA TRP A 27 2.80 -8.92 -3.32
C TRP A 27 1.40 -8.41 -3.67
N LEU A 28 1.31 -7.21 -4.26
CA LEU A 28 0.03 -6.66 -4.67
C LEU A 28 -0.61 -7.47 -5.80
N ARG A 29 0.19 -7.97 -6.74
CA ARG A 29 -0.31 -8.83 -7.81
C ARG A 29 -0.87 -10.14 -7.26
N GLN A 30 -0.19 -10.75 -6.31
CA GLN A 30 -0.66 -11.99 -5.67
C GLN A 30 -1.98 -11.76 -4.94
N ALA A 31 -2.12 -10.64 -4.24
CA ALA A 31 -3.37 -10.29 -3.60
C ALA A 31 -4.50 -10.11 -4.62
N ALA A 32 -4.21 -9.46 -5.74
CA ALA A 32 -5.18 -9.26 -6.82
C ALA A 32 -5.64 -10.58 -7.44
N ARG A 33 -4.78 -11.59 -7.44
CA ARG A 33 -5.10 -12.93 -7.93
C ARG A 33 -5.80 -13.82 -6.91
N GLY A 34 -6.03 -13.31 -5.69
CA GLY A 34 -6.69 -14.05 -4.65
C GLY A 34 -5.79 -15.00 -3.85
N ALA A 35 -4.46 -14.87 -3.95
CA ALA A 35 -3.54 -15.71 -3.19
C ALA A 35 -3.66 -15.50 -1.68
N PHE A 36 -4.04 -14.31 -1.26
CA PHE A 36 -4.31 -13.98 0.13
C PHE A 36 -5.23 -12.76 0.20
N GLN A 37 -5.84 -12.54 1.37
CA GLN A 37 -6.65 -11.36 1.62
C GLN A 37 -5.72 -10.23 2.10
N LEU A 38 -5.66 -9.15 1.32
CA LEU A 38 -4.88 -7.98 1.69
C LEU A 38 -5.67 -7.11 2.66
N VAL A 39 -5.06 -6.77 3.78
CA VAL A 39 -5.61 -5.83 4.76
C VAL A 39 -4.65 -4.66 4.87
N VAL A 40 -5.17 -3.45 4.83
CA VAL A 40 -4.38 -2.23 4.96
C VAL A 40 -5.01 -1.35 6.03
N ALA A 41 -4.21 -0.92 6.99
CA ALA A 41 -4.68 0.01 8.01
C ALA A 41 -4.92 1.39 7.40
N ALA A 42 -5.97 2.07 7.86
CA ALA A 42 -6.31 3.39 7.34
C ALA A 42 -5.16 4.39 7.49
N HIS A 43 -4.46 4.37 8.63
CA HIS A 43 -3.33 5.27 8.84
C HIS A 43 -2.14 4.96 7.91
N SER A 44 -1.97 3.70 7.51
CA SER A 44 -0.92 3.32 6.55
C SER A 44 -1.20 3.88 5.16
N LEU A 45 -2.47 3.94 4.76
CA LEU A 45 -2.86 4.60 3.51
C LEU A 45 -2.58 6.09 3.56
N ALA A 46 -2.96 6.75 4.66
CA ALA A 46 -2.72 8.18 4.85
C ALA A 46 -1.22 8.49 4.85
N GLU A 47 -0.42 7.68 5.53
CA GLU A 47 1.03 7.81 5.57
C GLU A 47 1.65 7.61 4.18
N THR A 48 1.22 6.59 3.45
CA THR A 48 1.69 6.33 2.07
C THR A 48 1.39 7.52 1.16
N TYR A 49 0.17 8.02 1.22
CA TYR A 49 -0.24 9.21 0.46
C TYR A 49 0.66 10.40 0.81
N SER A 50 0.87 10.65 2.09
CA SER A 50 1.68 11.76 2.58
C SER A 50 3.13 11.65 2.09
N VAL A 51 3.73 10.46 2.21
CA VAL A 51 5.11 10.22 1.78
C VAL A 51 5.24 10.43 0.28
N LEU A 52 4.39 9.80 -0.53
CA LEU A 52 4.48 9.87 -1.98
C LEU A 52 4.27 11.28 -2.52
N THR A 53 3.39 12.07 -1.90
CA THR A 53 3.14 13.44 -2.33
C THR A 53 4.24 14.42 -1.92
N ARG A 54 5.07 14.06 -0.92
CA ARG A 54 6.16 14.90 -0.42
C ARG A 54 7.53 14.56 -0.99
N LEU A 55 7.65 13.47 -1.76
CA LEU A 55 8.93 13.07 -2.30
C LEU A 55 9.49 14.17 -3.23
N PRO A 56 10.80 14.49 -3.11
CA PRO A 56 11.42 15.53 -3.92
C PRO A 56 11.77 15.01 -5.32
N LEU A 57 10.81 14.38 -5.98
CA LEU A 57 10.96 13.90 -7.34
C LEU A 57 10.76 15.05 -8.34
N ARG A 58 11.37 14.93 -9.50
CA ARG A 58 11.18 15.89 -10.58
C ARG A 58 10.77 15.17 -11.87
N PRO A 59 9.51 15.34 -12.35
CA PRO A 59 8.45 16.11 -11.68
C PRO A 59 7.93 15.40 -10.42
N ARG A 60 7.35 16.18 -9.50
CA ARG A 60 6.70 15.60 -8.32
C ARG A 60 5.48 14.81 -8.74
N ILE A 61 5.20 13.74 -7.99
CA ILE A 61 3.96 12.99 -8.19
C ILE A 61 2.81 13.86 -7.65
N SER A 62 1.82 14.13 -8.50
CA SER A 62 0.67 14.94 -8.08
C SER A 62 -0.17 14.16 -7.05
N PRO A 63 -0.87 14.86 -6.13
CA PRO A 63 -1.79 14.20 -5.20
C PRO A 63 -2.82 13.33 -5.91
N GLN A 64 -3.35 13.78 -7.06
CA GLN A 64 -4.29 12.99 -7.85
C GLN A 64 -3.68 11.70 -8.36
N ALA A 65 -2.43 11.74 -8.85
CA ALA A 65 -1.75 10.55 -9.33
C ALA A 65 -1.50 9.55 -8.20
N VAL A 66 -1.09 10.04 -7.03
CA VAL A 66 -0.92 9.17 -5.85
C VAL A 66 -2.24 8.51 -5.47
N TRP A 67 -3.32 9.28 -5.42
CA TRP A 67 -4.64 8.74 -5.09
C TRP A 67 -5.07 7.67 -6.10
N GLN A 68 -4.86 7.90 -7.39
CA GLN A 68 -5.18 6.92 -8.42
C GLN A 68 -4.37 5.64 -8.26
N PHE A 69 -3.08 5.76 -7.93
CA PHE A 69 -2.25 4.58 -7.69
C PHE A 69 -2.79 3.75 -6.53
N LEU A 70 -3.13 4.41 -5.42
CA LEU A 70 -3.67 3.72 -4.26
C LEU A 70 -5.04 3.11 -4.56
N GLU A 71 -5.90 3.83 -5.24
CA GLU A 71 -7.22 3.33 -5.61
C GLU A 71 -7.12 2.09 -6.50
N GLN A 72 -6.31 2.15 -7.55
CA GLN A 72 -6.21 1.07 -8.54
C GLN A 72 -5.45 -0.15 -8.01
N ASN A 73 -4.41 0.05 -7.22
CA ASN A 73 -3.50 -1.03 -6.83
C ASN A 73 -3.76 -1.57 -5.44
N VAL A 74 -4.42 -0.81 -4.58
CA VAL A 74 -4.62 -1.18 -3.18
C VAL A 74 -6.10 -1.26 -2.84
N LEU A 75 -6.85 -0.20 -3.02
CA LEU A 75 -8.23 -0.12 -2.55
C LEU A 75 -9.18 -1.07 -3.25
N ARG A 76 -8.91 -1.43 -4.50
CA ARG A 76 -9.72 -2.42 -5.23
C ARG A 76 -9.52 -3.84 -4.73
N VAL A 77 -8.42 -4.10 -4.07
CA VAL A 77 -7.99 -5.44 -3.66
C VAL A 77 -8.06 -5.62 -2.16
N ALA A 78 -7.77 -4.55 -1.41
CA ALA A 78 -7.60 -4.61 0.03
C ALA A 78 -8.88 -4.31 0.79
N SER A 79 -8.99 -4.89 1.99
CA SER A 79 -9.90 -4.41 3.01
C SER A 79 -9.20 -3.33 3.81
N VAL A 80 -9.82 -2.15 3.87
CA VAL A 80 -9.29 -1.03 4.66
C VAL A 80 -9.96 -1.05 6.03
N ALA A 81 -9.16 -1.00 7.08
CA ALA A 81 -9.67 -1.06 8.43
C ALA A 81 -8.93 -0.10 9.37
N ALA A 82 -9.68 0.46 10.34
CA ALA A 82 -9.11 1.05 11.53
C ALA A 82 -9.00 -0.08 12.55
N LEU A 83 -7.84 -0.73 12.61
CA LEU A 83 -7.67 -1.93 13.40
C LEU A 83 -7.59 -1.61 14.90
N SER A 84 -8.31 -2.38 15.71
CA SER A 84 -8.12 -2.40 17.16
C SER A 84 -6.82 -3.15 17.50
N PRO A 85 -6.28 -3.02 18.73
CA PRO A 85 -5.11 -3.80 19.13
C PRO A 85 -5.28 -5.30 18.92
N ASP A 86 -6.45 -5.84 19.26
CA ASP A 86 -6.74 -7.27 19.08
C ASP A 86 -6.72 -7.67 17.61
N GLU A 87 -7.23 -6.83 16.74
CA GLU A 87 -7.20 -7.09 15.31
C GLU A 87 -5.78 -7.07 14.75
N TYR A 88 -4.92 -6.17 15.24
CA TYR A 88 -3.52 -6.18 14.88
C TYR A 88 -2.85 -7.50 15.28
N GLU A 89 -3.10 -7.97 16.48
CA GLU A 89 -2.55 -9.25 16.94
C GLU A 89 -3.00 -10.41 16.05
N SER A 90 -4.26 -10.44 15.65
CA SER A 90 -4.79 -11.53 14.82
C SER A 90 -4.25 -11.53 13.40
N VAL A 91 -3.76 -10.38 12.90
CA VAL A 91 -3.23 -10.24 11.54
C VAL A 91 -1.72 -10.44 11.52
N LEU A 92 -1.04 -10.00 12.57
CA LEU A 92 0.40 -10.15 12.68
C LEU A 92 0.81 -11.56 13.08
#